data_97f9144f6ad2025cfd4bac2aa81cfd7e
#
_entry.id   97f9144f6ad2025cfd4bac2aa81cfd7e
#
_cell.length_a   1.000
_cell.length_b   1.000
_cell.length_c   1.000
_cell.angle_alpha   90.00
_cell.angle_beta   90.00
_cell.angle_gamma   90.00
#
_symmetry.space_group_name_H-M   'P 1'
#
loop_
_entity.id
_entity.type
_entity.pdbx_description
1 polymer ?
#
loop_
_entity_poly.entity_id
_entity_poly.type
_entity_poly.pdbx_seq_one_letter_code
_entity_poly.pdbx_strand_id
1 'polypeptide(L)'
;MIDGHVHLENGDLSVEYAMQFVEAAAAKGIDTLQILDHTHRFIEFSPMYDGVRNASPLQAQWLSKKIKDHLSDYHRLIDEMKQIKLPVRVLFGLEVCYTPEAEPFLKEILSQFPYDFLVGSIHSIDGILYDMPFSRELLWDVQEADAIYQRYYTLLEQVITSGLFTQVAHPDTIKLFNIYPSYDLHPTFERLAKLAAAHHVKMENNTGCHYRYHTEDIGLSDAFITALVKEDASIITASDAHYPDHVGNYIREATQRIEEIRNQISSHS
;
A
#
# COMPACT_ATOMS: atom_id res chain seq x y z
N MET A 1 15.61 11.25 -0.89
CA MET A 1 14.14 10.99 -0.96
C MET A 1 13.90 9.49 -1.00
N ILE A 2 12.75 9.03 -0.52
CA ILE A 2 12.36 7.62 -0.55
C ILE A 2 11.08 7.44 -1.38
N ASP A 3 11.07 6.39 -2.24
CA ASP A 3 9.86 5.87 -2.83
C ASP A 3 9.58 4.51 -2.19
N GLY A 4 8.58 4.49 -1.32
CA GLY A 4 8.30 3.41 -0.39
C GLY A 4 7.42 2.29 -0.95
N HIS A 5 7.05 2.33 -2.24
CA HIS A 5 6.10 1.38 -2.79
C HIS A 5 6.13 1.37 -4.32
N VAL A 6 6.78 0.34 -4.88
CA VAL A 6 6.76 0.10 -6.34
C VAL A 6 6.63 -1.38 -6.67
N HIS A 7 5.88 -1.69 -7.72
CA HIS A 7 5.50 -3.03 -8.13
C HIS A 7 6.22 -3.51 -9.40
N LEU A 8 6.57 -4.80 -9.42
CA LEU A 8 7.06 -5.49 -10.60
C LEU A 8 5.95 -6.25 -11.36
N GLU A 9 4.68 -6.15 -10.95
CA GLU A 9 3.61 -7.04 -11.39
C GLU A 9 3.32 -7.04 -12.89
N ASN A 10 3.70 -5.97 -13.60
CA ASN A 10 3.48 -5.82 -15.04
C ASN A 10 4.62 -6.36 -15.93
N GLY A 11 5.64 -6.96 -15.32
CA GLY A 11 6.74 -7.61 -16.03
C GLY A 11 7.16 -8.91 -15.38
N ASP A 12 8.21 -9.49 -15.95
CA ASP A 12 8.80 -10.72 -15.43
C ASP A 12 9.55 -10.48 -14.12
N LEU A 13 9.62 -11.49 -13.26
CA LEU A 13 10.46 -11.50 -12.08
C LEU A 13 11.93 -11.71 -12.48
N SER A 14 12.53 -10.67 -13.08
CA SER A 14 13.89 -10.69 -13.61
C SER A 14 14.70 -9.50 -13.14
N VAL A 15 16.00 -9.69 -13.02
CA VAL A 15 16.96 -8.61 -12.70
C VAL A 15 16.85 -7.48 -13.73
N GLU A 16 16.73 -7.81 -15.01
CA GLU A 16 16.62 -6.84 -16.10
C GLU A 16 15.41 -5.92 -15.92
N TYR A 17 14.24 -6.47 -15.57
CA TYR A 17 13.04 -5.66 -15.34
C TYR A 17 13.13 -4.83 -14.06
N ALA A 18 13.60 -5.42 -12.96
CA ALA A 18 13.78 -4.71 -11.69
C ALA A 18 14.77 -3.55 -11.81
N MET A 19 15.85 -3.72 -12.60
CA MET A 19 16.83 -2.67 -12.85
C MET A 19 16.25 -1.43 -13.53
N GLN A 20 15.23 -1.54 -14.36
CA GLN A 20 14.55 -0.39 -14.97
C GLN A 20 13.94 0.54 -13.88
N PHE A 21 13.38 -0.03 -12.81
CA PHE A 21 12.87 0.75 -11.68
C PHE A 21 14.01 1.40 -10.86
N VAL A 22 15.10 0.67 -10.67
CA VAL A 22 16.29 1.19 -9.96
C VAL A 22 16.92 2.35 -10.72
N GLU A 23 17.06 2.24 -12.04
CA GLU A 23 17.59 3.29 -12.91
C GLU A 23 16.67 4.51 -12.95
N ALA A 24 15.35 4.29 -13.02
CA ALA A 24 14.36 5.36 -12.94
C ALA A 24 14.42 6.11 -11.59
N ALA A 25 14.57 5.38 -10.49
CA ALA A 25 14.77 5.95 -9.15
C ALA A 25 16.02 6.83 -9.09
N ALA A 26 17.16 6.31 -9.56
CA ALA A 26 18.41 7.06 -9.60
C ALA A 26 18.29 8.34 -10.45
N ALA A 27 17.67 8.25 -11.62
CA ALA A 27 17.47 9.39 -12.53
C ALA A 27 16.60 10.50 -11.93
N LYS A 28 15.64 10.14 -11.05
CA LYS A 28 14.74 11.08 -10.37
C LYS A 28 15.24 11.53 -8.99
N GLY A 29 16.45 11.09 -8.57
CA GLY A 29 17.06 11.47 -7.30
C GLY A 29 16.38 10.82 -6.09
N ILE A 30 15.82 9.63 -6.25
CA ILE A 30 15.35 8.78 -5.17
C ILE A 30 16.57 8.05 -4.60
N ASP A 31 16.81 8.19 -3.29
CA ASP A 31 17.95 7.58 -2.61
C ASP A 31 17.66 6.16 -2.13
N THR A 32 16.39 5.90 -1.79
CA THR A 32 15.91 4.60 -1.33
C THR A 32 14.65 4.21 -2.08
N LEU A 33 14.66 3.02 -2.66
CA LEU A 33 13.54 2.42 -3.37
C LEU A 33 13.08 1.16 -2.64
N GLN A 34 11.80 1.07 -2.34
CA GLN A 34 11.17 -0.14 -1.81
C GLN A 34 10.43 -0.87 -2.95
N ILE A 35 10.96 -2.01 -3.36
CA ILE A 35 10.34 -2.89 -4.36
C ILE A 35 9.53 -3.96 -3.63
N LEU A 36 8.31 -4.15 -4.05
CA LEU A 36 7.40 -5.16 -3.54
C LEU A 36 6.52 -5.70 -4.66
N ASP A 37 5.71 -6.69 -4.32
CA ASP A 37 4.60 -7.13 -5.18
C ASP A 37 3.40 -7.54 -4.34
N HIS A 38 2.23 -7.51 -4.97
CA HIS A 38 1.00 -7.98 -4.33
C HIS A 38 1.04 -9.47 -4.04
N THR A 39 0.56 -9.89 -2.87
CA THR A 39 0.41 -11.31 -2.54
C THR A 39 -0.51 -12.05 -3.51
N HIS A 40 -1.46 -11.39 -4.15
CA HIS A 40 -2.32 -12.01 -5.17
C HIS A 40 -1.60 -12.37 -6.49
N ARG A 41 -0.32 -12.01 -6.65
CA ARG A 41 0.51 -12.47 -7.76
C ARG A 41 0.95 -13.93 -7.57
N PHE A 42 1.11 -14.37 -6.33
CA PHE A 42 1.80 -15.61 -5.98
C PHE A 42 0.85 -16.76 -5.67
N ILE A 43 1.13 -17.93 -6.26
CA ILE A 43 0.31 -19.14 -6.13
C ILE A 43 0.19 -19.58 -4.66
N GLU A 44 1.25 -19.41 -3.88
CA GLU A 44 1.32 -19.82 -2.47
C GLU A 44 0.34 -19.02 -1.58
N PHE A 45 -0.03 -17.81 -1.98
CA PHE A 45 -1.02 -17.01 -1.28
C PHE A 45 -2.47 -17.25 -1.74
N SER A 46 -2.68 -18.09 -2.77
CA SER A 46 -4.02 -18.35 -3.33
C SER A 46 -5.10 -18.71 -2.29
N PRO A 47 -4.81 -19.51 -1.24
CA PRO A 47 -5.85 -19.88 -0.26
C PRO A 47 -6.48 -18.70 0.49
N MET A 48 -5.72 -17.61 0.75
CA MET A 48 -6.25 -16.45 1.46
C MET A 48 -7.30 -15.67 0.66
N TYR A 49 -7.36 -15.90 -0.65
CA TYR A 49 -8.29 -15.22 -1.56
C TYR A 49 -9.59 -16.00 -1.82
N ASP A 50 -9.83 -17.11 -1.13
CA ASP A 50 -11.04 -17.92 -1.34
C ASP A 50 -12.32 -17.13 -1.06
N GLY A 51 -12.33 -16.30 -0.03
CA GLY A 51 -13.45 -15.40 0.26
C GLY A 51 -13.76 -14.45 -0.90
N VAL A 52 -12.73 -13.79 -1.43
CA VAL A 52 -12.85 -12.89 -2.59
C VAL A 52 -13.28 -13.65 -3.85
N ARG A 53 -12.68 -14.81 -4.10
CA ARG A 53 -12.97 -15.66 -5.27
C ARG A 53 -14.41 -16.12 -5.28
N ASN A 54 -14.93 -16.56 -4.14
CA ASN A 54 -16.26 -17.14 -4.02
C ASN A 54 -17.39 -16.09 -3.96
N ALA A 55 -17.06 -14.83 -3.66
CA ALA A 55 -18.05 -13.78 -3.52
C ALA A 55 -18.63 -13.30 -4.87
N SER A 56 -17.86 -13.42 -5.98
CA SER A 56 -18.33 -12.99 -7.31
C SER A 56 -17.56 -13.67 -8.44
N PRO A 57 -18.24 -14.05 -9.54
CA PRO A 57 -17.58 -14.52 -10.77
C PRO A 57 -16.59 -13.51 -11.36
N LEU A 58 -16.87 -12.21 -11.25
CA LEU A 58 -15.98 -11.14 -11.72
C LEU A 58 -14.65 -11.13 -10.93
N GLN A 59 -14.75 -11.28 -9.62
CA GLN A 59 -13.56 -11.40 -8.76
C GLN A 59 -12.77 -12.67 -9.01
N ALA A 60 -13.47 -13.80 -9.20
CA ALA A 60 -12.84 -15.06 -9.55
C ALA A 60 -12.06 -14.96 -10.87
N GLN A 61 -12.65 -14.34 -11.89
CA GLN A 61 -12.01 -14.10 -13.18
C GLN A 61 -10.79 -13.16 -13.06
N TRP A 62 -10.90 -12.12 -12.26
CA TRP A 62 -9.78 -11.21 -12.01
C TRP A 62 -8.63 -11.92 -11.32
N LEU A 63 -8.89 -12.65 -10.23
CA LEU A 63 -7.86 -13.42 -9.51
C LEU A 63 -7.17 -14.46 -10.39
N SER A 64 -7.92 -15.14 -11.28
CA SER A 64 -7.33 -16.15 -12.18
C SER A 64 -6.29 -15.58 -13.15
N LYS A 65 -6.34 -14.27 -13.41
CA LYS A 65 -5.36 -13.57 -14.25
C LYS A 65 -4.18 -13.03 -13.43
N LYS A 66 -4.37 -12.81 -12.14
CA LYS A 66 -3.34 -12.24 -11.26
C LYS A 66 -2.43 -13.29 -10.63
N ILE A 67 -3.01 -14.39 -10.15
CA ILE A 67 -2.26 -15.49 -9.53
C ILE A 67 -1.55 -16.29 -10.64
N LYS A 68 -0.24 -16.08 -10.79
CA LYS A 68 0.51 -16.62 -11.94
C LYS A 68 1.94 -17.09 -11.62
N ASP A 69 2.59 -16.49 -10.64
CA ASP A 69 4.00 -16.73 -10.35
C ASP A 69 4.18 -17.48 -9.02
N HIS A 70 5.33 -18.17 -8.87
CA HIS A 70 5.71 -18.77 -7.60
C HIS A 70 6.48 -17.76 -6.73
N LEU A 71 6.22 -17.79 -5.44
CA LEU A 71 6.92 -16.94 -4.46
C LEU A 71 8.44 -17.22 -4.47
N SER A 72 8.85 -18.45 -4.75
CA SER A 72 10.26 -18.84 -4.91
C SER A 72 10.97 -18.09 -6.05
N ASP A 73 10.25 -17.70 -7.10
CA ASP A 73 10.83 -16.93 -8.21
C ASP A 73 11.12 -15.49 -7.77
N TYR A 74 10.26 -14.93 -6.95
CA TYR A 74 10.49 -13.60 -6.35
C TYR A 74 11.66 -13.65 -5.35
N HIS A 75 11.74 -14.67 -4.51
CA HIS A 75 12.87 -14.83 -3.59
C HIS A 75 14.21 -14.98 -4.33
N ARG A 76 14.24 -15.72 -5.42
CA ARG A 76 15.43 -15.83 -6.28
C ARG A 76 15.83 -14.48 -6.85
N LEU A 77 14.87 -13.69 -7.36
CA LEU A 77 15.12 -12.33 -7.84
C LEU A 77 15.73 -11.45 -6.74
N ILE A 78 15.17 -11.49 -5.52
CA ILE A 78 15.70 -10.73 -4.38
C ILE A 78 17.17 -11.10 -4.11
N ASP A 79 17.47 -12.40 -4.07
CA ASP A 79 18.82 -12.89 -3.81
C ASP A 79 19.80 -12.47 -4.91
N GLU A 80 19.39 -12.52 -6.18
CA GLU A 80 20.19 -12.04 -7.32
C GLU A 80 20.44 -10.53 -7.25
N MET A 81 19.41 -9.73 -6.97
CA MET A 81 19.51 -8.27 -6.86
C MET A 81 20.42 -7.85 -5.69
N LYS A 82 20.41 -8.57 -4.58
CA LYS A 82 21.29 -8.30 -3.42
C LYS A 82 22.78 -8.54 -3.71
N GLN A 83 23.12 -9.24 -4.79
CA GLN A 83 24.52 -9.44 -5.22
C GLN A 83 25.04 -8.30 -6.14
N ILE A 84 24.16 -7.42 -6.60
CA ILE A 84 24.50 -6.35 -7.55
C ILE A 84 24.78 -5.06 -6.80
N LYS A 85 25.82 -4.33 -7.19
CA LYS A 85 26.05 -2.98 -6.70
C LYS A 85 25.07 -2.02 -7.39
N LEU A 86 24.09 -1.55 -6.64
CA LEU A 86 23.03 -0.69 -7.14
C LEU A 86 23.35 0.81 -6.92
N PRO A 87 22.87 1.72 -7.80
CA PRO A 87 23.09 3.16 -7.69
C PRO A 87 22.29 3.82 -6.57
N VAL A 88 21.24 3.15 -6.09
CA VAL A 88 20.38 3.59 -4.96
C VAL A 88 20.21 2.43 -3.97
N ARG A 89 19.83 2.74 -2.74
CA ARG A 89 19.46 1.71 -1.78
C ARG A 89 18.16 1.07 -2.18
N VAL A 90 18.15 -0.25 -2.37
CA VAL A 90 16.95 -1.03 -2.70
C VAL A 90 16.61 -1.95 -1.55
N LEU A 91 15.36 -1.96 -1.15
CA LEU A 91 14.78 -2.85 -0.16
C LEU A 91 13.67 -3.67 -0.83
N PHE A 92 13.50 -4.91 -0.39
CA PHE A 92 12.52 -5.84 -0.95
C PHE A 92 11.52 -6.30 0.09
N GLY A 93 10.23 -6.25 -0.26
CA GLY A 93 9.14 -6.65 0.60
C GLY A 93 7.97 -7.25 -0.17
N LEU A 94 6.83 -7.31 0.50
CA LEU A 94 5.54 -7.70 -0.08
C LEU A 94 4.47 -6.70 0.33
N GLU A 95 3.53 -6.44 -0.57
CA GLU A 95 2.24 -5.85 -0.23
C GLU A 95 1.22 -6.96 0.02
N VAL A 96 0.83 -7.08 1.28
CA VAL A 96 -0.06 -8.13 1.74
C VAL A 96 -1.48 -7.62 1.79
N CYS A 97 -2.36 -8.15 0.93
CA CYS A 97 -3.79 -7.89 0.97
C CYS A 97 -4.38 -8.52 2.24
N TYR A 98 -4.43 -7.77 3.31
CA TYR A 98 -4.78 -8.28 4.64
C TYR A 98 -6.27 -8.57 4.78
N THR A 99 -6.58 -9.68 5.41
CA THR A 99 -7.87 -9.98 6.02
C THR A 99 -7.63 -10.59 7.40
N PRO A 100 -8.46 -10.31 8.42
CA PRO A 100 -8.25 -10.82 9.78
C PRO A 100 -8.19 -12.35 9.85
N GLU A 101 -9.00 -13.01 9.05
CA GLU A 101 -9.10 -14.47 8.98
C GLU A 101 -7.81 -15.12 8.47
N ALA A 102 -7.00 -14.38 7.69
CA ALA A 102 -5.76 -14.86 7.13
C ALA A 102 -4.56 -14.72 8.08
N GLU A 103 -4.69 -14.06 9.24
CA GLU A 103 -3.54 -13.82 10.13
C GLU A 103 -2.73 -15.08 10.49
N PRO A 104 -3.33 -16.23 10.88
CA PRO A 104 -2.55 -17.42 11.20
C PRO A 104 -1.72 -17.91 10.00
N PHE A 105 -2.31 -17.90 8.81
CA PHE A 105 -1.64 -18.27 7.57
C PHE A 105 -0.53 -17.26 7.22
N LEU A 106 -0.79 -15.96 7.35
CA LEU A 106 0.19 -14.91 7.09
C LEU A 106 1.39 -14.99 8.03
N LYS A 107 1.17 -15.25 9.32
CA LYS A 107 2.27 -15.45 10.30
C LYS A 107 3.21 -16.57 9.89
N GLU A 108 2.66 -17.67 9.38
CA GLU A 108 3.44 -18.81 8.94
C GLU A 108 4.21 -18.51 7.64
N ILE A 109 3.52 -18.08 6.59
CA ILE A 109 4.13 -17.92 5.27
C ILE A 109 5.14 -16.78 5.22
N LEU A 110 4.83 -15.64 5.86
CA LEU A 110 5.72 -14.48 5.85
C LEU A 110 7.00 -14.70 6.67
N SER A 111 7.00 -15.60 7.63
CA SER A 111 8.19 -15.95 8.42
C SER A 111 9.21 -16.80 7.65
N GLN A 112 8.85 -17.37 6.51
CA GLN A 112 9.70 -18.29 5.74
C GLN A 112 10.82 -17.58 4.97
N PHE A 113 10.74 -16.25 4.82
CA PHE A 113 11.76 -15.48 4.11
C PHE A 113 12.02 -14.14 4.82
N PRO A 114 13.30 -13.70 4.92
CA PRO A 114 13.67 -12.45 5.60
C PRO A 114 13.46 -11.24 4.66
N TYR A 115 12.23 -10.77 4.54
CA TYR A 115 11.92 -9.53 3.83
C TYR A 115 12.50 -8.32 4.58
N ASP A 116 12.94 -7.30 3.84
CA ASP A 116 13.46 -6.06 4.44
C ASP A 116 12.33 -5.23 5.08
N PHE A 117 11.09 -5.37 4.57
CA PHE A 117 9.87 -4.75 5.08
C PHE A 117 8.64 -5.54 4.64
N LEU A 118 7.52 -5.33 5.33
CA LEU A 118 6.22 -5.87 4.96
C LEU A 118 5.18 -4.76 5.02
N VAL A 119 4.38 -4.65 3.98
CA VAL A 119 3.32 -3.65 3.85
C VAL A 119 1.97 -4.34 3.96
N GLY A 120 1.12 -3.86 4.86
CA GLY A 120 -0.27 -4.30 4.95
C GLY A 120 -1.19 -3.37 4.19
N SER A 121 -2.06 -3.92 3.36
CA SER A 121 -3.05 -3.18 2.59
C SER A 121 -4.45 -3.77 2.74
N ILE A 122 -5.46 -2.92 2.57
CA ILE A 122 -6.85 -3.35 2.44
C ILE A 122 -7.24 -3.15 0.98
N HIS A 123 -7.61 -4.23 0.29
CA HIS A 123 -8.15 -4.24 -1.07
C HIS A 123 -9.56 -4.81 -1.14
N SER A 124 -9.99 -5.51 -0.07
CA SER A 124 -11.36 -6.02 0.01
C SER A 124 -12.02 -5.68 1.34
N ILE A 125 -13.30 -5.45 1.30
CA ILE A 125 -14.18 -5.24 2.44
C ILE A 125 -15.13 -6.42 2.49
N ASP A 126 -14.98 -7.26 3.52
CA ASP A 126 -15.77 -8.47 3.72
C ASP A 126 -15.84 -9.37 2.46
N GLY A 127 -14.69 -9.54 1.78
CA GLY A 127 -14.54 -10.37 0.59
C GLY A 127 -14.92 -9.69 -0.72
N ILE A 128 -15.32 -8.42 -0.72
CA ILE A 128 -15.59 -7.65 -1.94
C ILE A 128 -14.48 -6.64 -2.18
N LEU A 129 -13.82 -6.71 -3.34
CA LEU A 129 -12.84 -5.73 -3.78
C LEU A 129 -13.51 -4.37 -3.91
N TYR A 130 -12.90 -3.30 -3.37
CA TYR A 130 -13.52 -1.96 -3.38
C TYR A 130 -12.90 -1.02 -4.43
N ASP A 131 -11.75 -1.36 -4.99
CA ASP A 131 -10.88 -0.51 -5.81
C ASP A 131 -10.82 -0.92 -7.30
N MET A 132 -11.69 -1.84 -7.72
CA MET A 132 -11.75 -2.31 -9.10
C MET A 132 -12.91 -1.65 -9.87
N PRO A 133 -12.85 -1.58 -11.21
CA PRO A 133 -13.96 -1.03 -11.99
C PRO A 133 -15.32 -1.67 -11.70
N PHE A 134 -15.35 -2.98 -11.46
CA PHE A 134 -16.58 -3.72 -11.10
C PHE A 134 -17.01 -3.54 -9.64
N SER A 135 -16.19 -2.88 -8.81
CA SER A 135 -16.52 -2.65 -7.40
C SER A 135 -17.72 -1.71 -7.21
N ARG A 136 -17.99 -0.83 -8.18
CA ARG A 136 -19.20 -0.01 -8.14
C ARG A 136 -20.44 -0.89 -8.05
N GLU A 137 -20.58 -1.85 -8.97
CA GLU A 137 -21.70 -2.78 -9.04
C GLU A 137 -21.77 -3.71 -7.82
N LEU A 138 -20.62 -4.19 -7.33
CA LEU A 138 -20.57 -5.19 -6.27
C LEU A 138 -20.65 -4.60 -4.86
N LEU A 139 -20.23 -3.34 -4.66
CA LEU A 139 -20.11 -2.74 -3.34
C LEU A 139 -20.74 -1.35 -3.27
N TRP A 140 -20.26 -0.39 -4.07
CA TRP A 140 -20.58 1.03 -3.91
C TRP A 140 -22.02 1.39 -4.26
N ASP A 141 -22.64 0.68 -5.21
CA ASP A 141 -24.04 0.90 -5.61
C ASP A 141 -25.03 0.07 -4.76
N VAL A 142 -24.52 -0.81 -3.85
CA VAL A 142 -25.38 -1.70 -3.03
C VAL A 142 -25.24 -1.47 -1.53
N GLN A 143 -24.22 -0.75 -1.07
CA GLN A 143 -24.00 -0.41 0.33
C GLN A 143 -23.84 1.10 0.51
N GLU A 144 -24.21 1.60 1.68
CA GLU A 144 -24.03 3.01 2.04
C GLU A 144 -22.54 3.33 2.23
N ALA A 145 -22.10 4.47 1.68
CA ALA A 145 -20.71 4.91 1.78
C ALA A 145 -20.20 4.96 3.22
N ASP A 146 -21.04 5.42 4.17
CA ASP A 146 -20.68 5.49 5.59
C ASP A 146 -20.32 4.12 6.15
N ALA A 147 -21.08 3.08 5.82
CA ALA A 147 -20.79 1.71 6.28
C ALA A 147 -19.51 1.15 5.67
N ILE A 148 -19.28 1.41 4.37
CA ILE A 148 -18.07 1.01 3.66
C ILE A 148 -16.83 1.65 4.31
N TYR A 149 -16.86 2.97 4.55
CA TYR A 149 -15.75 3.70 5.18
C TYR A 149 -15.48 3.26 6.62
N GLN A 150 -16.52 3.07 7.43
CA GLN A 150 -16.39 2.57 8.80
C GLN A 150 -15.74 1.18 8.82
N ARG A 151 -16.16 0.29 7.93
CA ARG A 151 -15.60 -1.05 7.85
C ARG A 151 -14.16 -1.03 7.34
N TYR A 152 -13.85 -0.24 6.32
CA TYR A 152 -12.50 -0.06 5.81
C TYR A 152 -11.53 0.39 6.90
N TYR A 153 -11.87 1.44 7.63
CA TYR A 153 -10.98 1.94 8.69
C TYR A 153 -10.89 0.99 9.89
N THR A 154 -11.93 0.22 10.19
CA THR A 154 -11.84 -0.87 11.17
C THR A 154 -10.83 -1.93 10.75
N LEU A 155 -10.83 -2.33 9.49
CA LEU A 155 -9.84 -3.27 8.95
C LEU A 155 -8.42 -2.66 8.97
N LEU A 156 -8.29 -1.38 8.66
CA LEU A 156 -7.01 -0.68 8.70
C LEU A 156 -6.41 -0.62 10.12
N GLU A 157 -7.24 -0.41 11.14
CA GLU A 157 -6.82 -0.52 12.54
C GLU A 157 -6.29 -1.93 12.88
N GLN A 158 -6.93 -2.97 12.35
CA GLN A 158 -6.46 -4.35 12.52
C GLN A 158 -5.13 -4.58 11.81
N VAL A 159 -4.91 -4.03 10.60
CA VAL A 159 -3.59 -4.05 9.94
C VAL A 159 -2.53 -3.47 10.86
N ILE A 160 -2.76 -2.27 11.40
CA ILE A 160 -1.79 -1.58 12.26
C ILE A 160 -1.48 -2.38 13.53
N THR A 161 -2.50 -2.97 14.14
CA THR A 161 -2.38 -3.67 15.44
C THR A 161 -1.99 -5.14 15.33
N SER A 162 -2.02 -5.73 14.13
CA SER A 162 -1.71 -7.16 13.90
C SER A 162 -0.28 -7.57 14.30
N GLY A 163 0.65 -6.62 14.31
CA GLY A 163 2.08 -6.89 14.53
C GLY A 163 2.78 -7.58 13.36
N LEU A 164 2.12 -7.68 12.20
CA LEU A 164 2.67 -8.34 11.01
C LEU A 164 3.44 -7.38 10.09
N PHE A 165 3.11 -6.10 10.13
CA PHE A 165 3.54 -5.14 9.13
C PHE A 165 4.40 -4.02 9.71
N THR A 166 5.35 -3.56 8.93
CA THR A 166 6.19 -2.40 9.25
C THR A 166 5.65 -1.12 8.62
N GLN A 167 4.68 -1.25 7.72
CA GLN A 167 4.13 -0.18 6.91
C GLN A 167 2.69 -0.48 6.50
N VAL A 168 1.87 0.55 6.38
CA VAL A 168 0.49 0.48 5.86
C VAL A 168 0.47 1.15 4.50
N ALA A 169 0.00 0.41 3.49
CA ALA A 169 -0.17 0.91 2.13
C ALA A 169 -1.34 1.88 2.05
N HIS A 170 -1.16 2.97 1.29
CA HIS A 170 -2.22 3.88 0.82
C HIS A 170 -3.49 3.93 1.70
N PRO A 171 -3.39 4.38 2.98
CA PRO A 171 -4.43 4.19 3.99
C PRO A 171 -5.73 4.98 3.72
N ASP A 172 -5.80 5.76 2.66
CA ASP A 172 -6.98 6.50 2.22
C ASP A 172 -7.41 6.21 0.77
N THR A 173 -6.91 5.11 0.18
CA THR A 173 -7.29 4.68 -1.18
C THR A 173 -8.80 4.46 -1.34
N ILE A 174 -9.51 4.24 -0.25
CA ILE A 174 -10.98 4.14 -0.25
C ILE A 174 -11.68 5.31 -0.98
N LYS A 175 -11.04 6.46 -1.09
CA LYS A 175 -11.55 7.66 -1.77
C LYS A 175 -11.45 7.62 -3.32
N LEU A 176 -10.87 6.57 -3.90
CA LEU A 176 -10.47 6.54 -5.32
C LEU A 176 -11.63 6.78 -6.33
N PHE A 177 -12.87 6.49 -5.96
CA PHE A 177 -14.05 6.78 -6.80
C PHE A 177 -14.68 8.16 -6.53
N ASN A 178 -14.05 9.01 -5.72
CA ASN A 178 -14.60 10.29 -5.26
C ASN A 178 -15.97 10.13 -4.56
N ILE A 179 -16.17 9.00 -3.88
CA ILE A 179 -17.31 8.75 -3.01
C ILE A 179 -16.81 8.93 -1.58
N TYR A 180 -17.48 9.80 -0.81
CA TYR A 180 -17.07 10.15 0.54
C TYR A 180 -18.19 9.84 1.54
N PRO A 181 -17.85 9.58 2.83
CA PRO A 181 -18.85 9.39 3.86
C PRO A 181 -19.51 10.72 4.25
N SER A 182 -20.68 10.64 4.86
CA SER A 182 -21.41 11.82 5.36
C SER A 182 -20.92 12.33 6.71
N TYR A 183 -20.06 11.56 7.41
CA TYR A 183 -19.55 11.91 8.74
C TYR A 183 -18.13 12.47 8.71
N ASP A 184 -17.73 13.13 9.79
CA ASP A 184 -16.40 13.70 9.95
C ASP A 184 -15.33 12.62 10.15
N LEU A 185 -14.29 12.61 9.29
CA LEU A 185 -13.17 11.68 9.33
C LEU A 185 -12.05 12.09 10.31
N HIS A 186 -12.03 13.31 10.85
CA HIS A 186 -10.97 13.76 11.75
C HIS A 186 -10.77 12.83 12.96
N PRO A 187 -11.83 12.38 13.68
CA PRO A 187 -11.66 11.46 14.79
C PRO A 187 -11.06 10.11 14.37
N THR A 188 -11.35 9.67 13.14
CA THR A 188 -10.77 8.44 12.57
C THR A 188 -9.28 8.61 12.30
N PHE A 189 -8.88 9.72 11.69
CA PHE A 189 -7.47 10.00 11.42
C PHE A 189 -6.64 10.13 12.70
N GLU A 190 -7.17 10.80 13.72
CA GLU A 190 -6.51 10.89 15.04
C GLU A 190 -6.33 9.51 15.69
N ARG A 191 -7.33 8.65 15.60
CA ARG A 191 -7.25 7.30 16.15
C ARG A 191 -6.22 6.45 15.40
N LEU A 192 -6.21 6.48 14.07
CA LEU A 192 -5.22 5.77 13.25
C LEU A 192 -3.81 6.27 13.51
N ALA A 193 -3.62 7.58 13.65
CA ALA A 193 -2.32 8.20 13.94
C ALA A 193 -1.77 7.72 15.29
N LYS A 194 -2.61 7.69 16.35
CA LYS A 194 -2.24 7.14 17.67
C LYS A 194 -1.84 5.68 17.60
N LEU A 195 -2.60 4.86 16.88
CA LEU A 195 -2.28 3.45 16.70
C LEU A 195 -0.97 3.27 15.93
N ALA A 196 -0.77 3.99 14.83
CA ALA A 196 0.44 3.91 14.03
C ALA A 196 1.69 4.29 14.85
N ALA A 197 1.61 5.36 15.64
CA ALA A 197 2.70 5.76 16.54
C ALA A 197 2.97 4.69 17.62
N ALA A 198 1.92 4.19 18.28
CA ALA A 198 2.03 3.20 19.36
C ALA A 198 2.60 1.86 18.87
N HIS A 199 2.28 1.45 17.65
CA HIS A 199 2.75 0.19 17.05
C HIS A 199 4.00 0.35 16.17
N HIS A 200 4.54 1.58 16.05
CA HIS A 200 5.71 1.90 15.21
C HIS A 200 5.56 1.48 13.75
N VAL A 201 4.33 1.58 13.22
CA VAL A 201 4.02 1.27 11.81
C VAL A 201 4.05 2.56 11.01
N LYS A 202 4.73 2.54 9.86
CA LYS A 202 4.77 3.69 8.95
C LYS A 202 3.47 3.79 8.17
N MET A 203 2.97 5.02 8.00
CA MET A 203 1.80 5.29 7.17
C MET A 203 2.26 5.87 5.83
N GLU A 204 1.81 5.29 4.72
CA GLU A 204 2.15 5.81 3.41
C GLU A 204 1.42 7.12 3.10
N ASN A 205 2.16 8.15 2.72
CA ASN A 205 1.65 9.24 1.91
C ASN A 205 1.82 8.83 0.45
N ASN A 206 0.83 8.11 -0.08
CA ASN A 206 0.88 7.42 -1.35
C ASN A 206 0.24 8.27 -2.44
N THR A 207 1.02 8.58 -3.49
CA THR A 207 0.61 9.49 -4.56
C THR A 207 -0.10 8.78 -5.72
N GLY A 208 -0.21 7.45 -5.67
CA GLY A 208 -0.75 6.63 -6.76
C GLY A 208 -2.17 7.01 -7.19
N CYS A 209 -3.06 7.32 -6.23
CA CYS A 209 -4.42 7.75 -6.54
C CYS A 209 -4.45 9.07 -7.29
N HIS A 210 -3.56 10.01 -6.96
CA HIS A 210 -3.52 11.32 -7.58
C HIS A 210 -3.25 11.24 -9.09
N TYR A 211 -2.18 10.61 -9.49
CA TYR A 211 -1.83 10.61 -10.92
C TYR A 211 -2.57 9.55 -11.75
N ARG A 212 -3.10 8.49 -11.10
CA ARG A 212 -3.87 7.43 -11.81
C ARG A 212 -5.36 7.71 -11.87
N TYR A 213 -5.94 8.27 -10.83
CA TYR A 213 -7.39 8.46 -10.69
C TYR A 213 -7.81 9.91 -10.52
N HIS A 214 -6.85 10.86 -10.60
CA HIS A 214 -7.08 12.29 -10.53
C HIS A 214 -7.78 12.74 -9.23
N THR A 215 -7.43 12.12 -8.10
CA THR A 215 -7.87 12.62 -6.79
C THR A 215 -7.27 14.00 -6.52
N GLU A 216 -7.98 14.84 -5.75
CA GLU A 216 -7.54 16.20 -5.45
C GLU A 216 -6.26 16.21 -4.63
N ASP A 217 -6.20 15.40 -3.56
CA ASP A 217 -5.02 15.29 -2.71
C ASP A 217 -3.87 14.57 -3.41
N ILE A 218 -2.66 15.08 -3.22
CA ILE A 218 -1.41 14.39 -3.59
C ILE A 218 -1.05 13.41 -2.47
N GLY A 219 -1.73 12.27 -2.40
CA GLY A 219 -1.61 11.28 -1.33
C GLY A 219 -2.64 11.52 -0.23
N LEU A 220 -2.21 11.52 1.03
CA LEU A 220 -3.06 11.76 2.18
C LEU A 220 -3.59 13.20 2.20
N SER A 221 -4.81 13.38 2.72
CA SER A 221 -5.33 14.72 2.98
C SER A 221 -4.51 15.44 4.05
N ASP A 222 -4.54 16.77 4.03
CA ASP A 222 -3.90 17.61 5.05
C ASP A 222 -4.33 17.26 6.47
N ALA A 223 -5.62 16.95 6.65
CA ALA A 223 -6.16 16.54 7.94
C ALA A 223 -5.52 15.25 8.45
N PHE A 224 -5.31 14.26 7.56
CA PHE A 224 -4.69 13.02 7.94
C PHE A 224 -3.19 13.21 8.23
N ILE A 225 -2.46 13.94 7.37
CA ILE A 225 -1.04 14.26 7.62
C ILE A 225 -0.90 15.02 8.95
N THR A 226 -1.78 15.98 9.22
CA THR A 226 -1.79 16.73 10.48
C THR A 226 -1.96 15.82 11.69
N ALA A 227 -2.89 14.86 11.63
CA ALA A 227 -3.09 13.88 12.70
C ALA A 227 -1.83 13.04 12.93
N LEU A 228 -1.22 12.53 11.87
CA LEU A 228 0.01 11.73 11.94
C LEU A 228 1.17 12.53 12.56
N VAL A 229 1.37 13.77 12.11
CA VAL A 229 2.44 14.63 12.62
C VAL A 229 2.24 14.98 14.10
N LYS A 230 1.01 15.27 14.54
CA LYS A 230 0.71 15.56 15.96
C LYS A 230 1.00 14.39 16.90
N GLU A 231 0.81 13.17 16.45
CA GLU A 231 1.06 11.96 17.23
C GLU A 231 2.49 11.40 17.02
N ASP A 232 3.37 12.14 16.32
CA ASP A 232 4.74 11.71 15.95
C ASP A 232 4.78 10.33 15.23
N ALA A 233 3.72 10.03 14.49
CA ALA A 233 3.64 8.82 13.68
C ALA A 233 4.55 8.94 12.45
N SER A 234 5.23 7.85 12.10
CA SER A 234 6.13 7.82 10.94
C SER A 234 5.35 7.86 9.63
N ILE A 235 5.69 8.78 8.75
CA ILE A 235 5.14 8.89 7.39
C ILE A 235 6.23 8.53 6.39
N ILE A 236 5.89 7.71 5.40
CA ILE A 236 6.75 7.37 4.27
C ILE A 236 6.07 7.78 2.96
N THR A 237 6.80 8.41 2.05
CA THR A 237 6.28 8.74 0.72
C THR A 237 6.36 7.51 -0.18
N ALA A 238 5.35 7.33 -1.03
CA ALA A 238 5.21 6.20 -1.93
C ALA A 238 4.54 6.61 -3.23
N SER A 239 5.10 6.19 -4.39
CA SER A 239 4.49 6.48 -5.70
C SER A 239 3.47 5.43 -6.13
N ASP A 240 3.55 4.23 -5.60
CA ASP A 240 2.74 3.08 -6.02
C ASP A 240 2.89 2.81 -7.52
N ALA A 241 4.15 2.91 -7.98
CA ALA A 241 4.50 2.77 -9.37
C ALA A 241 4.36 1.32 -9.83
N HIS A 242 3.65 1.11 -10.92
CA HIS A 242 3.48 -0.19 -11.59
C HIS A 242 4.28 -0.27 -12.91
N TYR A 243 4.97 0.81 -13.26
CA TYR A 243 5.86 0.93 -14.41
C TYR A 243 7.07 1.79 -14.05
N PRO A 244 8.24 1.56 -14.67
CA PRO A 244 9.45 2.34 -14.35
C PRO A 244 9.25 3.86 -14.47
N ASP A 245 8.52 4.32 -15.46
CA ASP A 245 8.26 5.76 -15.69
C ASP A 245 7.46 6.42 -14.55
N HIS A 246 6.73 5.64 -13.77
CA HIS A 246 5.93 6.13 -12.65
C HIS A 246 6.72 6.24 -11.33
N VAL A 247 7.90 5.62 -11.23
CA VAL A 247 8.76 5.71 -10.04
C VAL A 247 9.00 7.17 -9.69
N GLY A 248 8.82 7.52 -8.43
CA GLY A 248 9.06 8.87 -7.92
C GLY A 248 8.01 9.92 -8.32
N ASN A 249 6.91 9.53 -8.96
CA ASN A 249 5.86 10.48 -9.34
C ASN A 249 5.27 11.16 -8.09
N TYR A 250 5.33 12.50 -8.08
CA TYR A 250 4.84 13.37 -7.00
C TYR A 250 5.47 13.15 -5.61
N ILE A 251 6.57 12.36 -5.51
CA ILE A 251 7.25 12.12 -4.20
C ILE A 251 7.80 13.42 -3.62
N ARG A 252 8.34 14.32 -4.44
CA ARG A 252 8.88 15.61 -4.00
C ARG A 252 7.79 16.50 -3.43
N GLU A 253 6.68 16.63 -4.13
CA GLU A 253 5.53 17.42 -3.72
C GLU A 253 4.90 16.86 -2.42
N ALA A 254 4.75 15.54 -2.35
CA ALA A 254 4.26 14.86 -1.14
C ALA A 254 5.20 15.06 0.05
N THR A 255 6.51 14.99 -0.15
CA THR A 255 7.51 15.25 0.89
C THR A 255 7.44 16.70 1.36
N GLN A 256 7.41 17.65 0.44
CA GLN A 256 7.31 19.08 0.74
C GLN A 256 6.04 19.37 1.55
N ARG A 257 4.91 18.78 1.19
CA ARG A 257 3.64 18.99 1.90
C ARG A 257 3.69 18.53 3.36
N ILE A 258 4.32 17.38 3.61
CA ILE A 258 4.53 16.89 4.98
C ILE A 258 5.38 17.89 5.78
N GLU A 259 6.45 18.42 5.20
CA GLU A 259 7.35 19.38 5.85
C GLU A 259 6.65 20.71 6.15
N GLU A 260 5.82 21.20 5.21
CA GLU A 260 5.03 22.41 5.42
C GLU A 260 4.08 22.25 6.61
N ILE A 261 3.37 21.14 6.72
CA ILE A 261 2.46 20.87 7.85
C ILE A 261 3.24 20.73 9.17
N ARG A 262 4.40 20.07 9.18
CA ARG A 262 5.27 20.00 10.37
C ARG A 262 5.69 21.39 10.86
N ASN A 263 6.11 22.25 9.94
CA ASN A 263 6.52 23.61 10.26
C ASN A 263 5.36 24.46 10.80
N GLN A 264 4.16 24.33 10.23
CA GLN A 264 2.95 25.01 10.72
C GLN A 264 2.61 24.59 12.16
N ILE A 265 2.65 23.29 12.47
CA ILE A 265 2.38 22.78 13.82
C ILE A 265 3.43 23.27 14.80
N SER A 266 4.72 23.22 14.46
CA SER A 266 5.81 23.65 15.32
C SER A 266 5.80 25.16 15.61
N SER A 267 5.29 25.98 14.69
CA SER A 267 5.19 27.44 14.88
C SER A 267 4.03 27.88 15.77
N HIS A 268 3.09 26.97 16.08
CA HIS A 268 1.92 27.24 16.92
C HIS A 268 2.00 26.54 18.29
N SER A 269 3.06 25.77 18.54
CA SER A 269 3.37 25.09 19.82
C SER A 269 4.37 25.90 20.63
#